data_c963031e5e3ea4e5f5799e9ddb46b9b8
#
_entry.id   c963031e5e3ea4e5f5799e9ddb46b9b8
#
_cell.length_a   1.000
_cell.length_b   1.000
_cell.length_c   1.000
_cell.angle_alpha   90.00
_cell.angle_beta   90.00
_cell.angle_gamma   90.00
#
_symmetry.space_group_name_H-M   'P 1'
#
loop_
_entity.id
_entity.type
_entity.pdbx_description
1 polymer ?
#
loop_
_entity_poly.entity_id
_entity_poly.type
_entity_poly.pdbx_seq_one_letter_code
_entity_poly.pdbx_strand_id
1 'polypeptide(L)'
;MSLYKKTASEIAEMIKNKEITSEEVTKSFLDRIEKTEEKIGAFSNVFPEKALDEAKKYDSENNEEDRKNYDNELLFGVPVALKDNIVSKGDLTTAASKILRNYVGVYDATVVEKLKKAGTPIIGKANMDEFAMGSSNENSSIKSVSNPWDLTRVPGGSSGGSAAMVAAGQAPIALGSDTGGSIRQPACLTGTVGIKPTYGRVSRYGLMAFGSSLDQIGALAKSTKDLARLLQIIAGYDEKDATSVNVEVPNYLESLNNDLKGLKIGIPKEYFAEGLDENIKKVIIDSVEKLKELGAEIREVSLPYSKYAISTYYIISSAEAASNLSRYDGVRYGVRESNEDVEKMYVESRTKGFGDEVKRRIMIGNYVLSSGFYDAYYKKASQVRRLIRDDFSKALKEVDVLLTPVSPTTAFKKGEKNTDPVQMYLADIYTVSVNMAGLPAISVPAGFVDGLPVGIQLIGNYFREDLLFNISHKFEGVRGEIEYPEV
;
A
#
# COMPACT_ATOMS: atom_id res chain seq x y z
N MET A 1 25.23 16.46 -3.39
CA MET A 1 24.88 15.02 -3.50
C MET A 1 23.36 14.92 -3.56
N SER A 2 22.78 14.17 -4.53
CA SER A 2 21.31 14.09 -4.68
C SER A 2 20.75 13.02 -3.73
N LEU A 3 20.47 13.40 -2.48
CA LEU A 3 20.00 12.46 -1.44
C LEU A 3 18.67 11.78 -1.82
N TYR A 4 17.82 12.44 -2.62
CA TYR A 4 16.55 11.85 -3.09
C TYR A 4 16.71 10.65 -4.04
N LYS A 5 17.92 10.42 -4.59
CA LYS A 5 18.25 9.24 -5.40
C LYS A 5 18.63 8.01 -4.54
N LYS A 6 19.04 8.23 -3.29
CA LYS A 6 19.47 7.17 -2.39
C LYS A 6 18.32 6.39 -1.82
N THR A 7 18.60 5.14 -1.45
CA THR A 7 17.68 4.29 -0.70
C THR A 7 17.59 4.74 0.76
N ALA A 8 16.51 4.41 1.45
CA ALA A 8 16.36 4.70 2.87
C ALA A 8 17.46 4.01 3.71
N SER A 9 17.87 2.82 3.29
CA SER A 9 18.95 2.07 3.94
C SER A 9 20.31 2.77 3.83
N GLU A 10 20.65 3.31 2.64
CA GLU A 10 21.88 4.10 2.46
C GLU A 10 21.87 5.35 3.32
N ILE A 11 20.73 6.08 3.33
CA ILE A 11 20.56 7.29 4.15
C ILE A 11 20.71 6.97 5.63
N ALA A 12 20.08 5.89 6.13
CA ALA A 12 20.20 5.49 7.52
C ALA A 12 21.64 5.18 7.93
N GLU A 13 22.40 4.50 7.06
CA GLU A 13 23.83 4.21 7.32
C GLU A 13 24.67 5.52 7.31
N MET A 14 24.42 6.45 6.39
CA MET A 14 25.10 7.74 6.36
C MET A 14 24.83 8.57 7.63
N ILE A 15 23.57 8.58 8.12
CA ILE A 15 23.24 9.25 9.39
C ILE A 15 23.94 8.57 10.56
N LYS A 16 23.93 7.24 10.60
CA LYS A 16 24.60 6.45 11.64
C LYS A 16 26.10 6.74 11.69
N ASN A 17 26.75 6.85 10.54
CA ASN A 17 28.18 7.14 10.42
C ASN A 17 28.49 8.63 10.61
N LYS A 18 27.47 9.49 10.85
CA LYS A 18 27.61 10.96 10.99
C LYS A 18 28.18 11.64 9.73
N GLU A 19 27.96 11.05 8.54
CA GLU A 19 28.32 11.64 7.25
C GLU A 19 27.35 12.74 6.85
N ILE A 20 26.08 12.62 7.27
CA ILE A 20 24.99 13.58 7.07
C ILE A 20 24.11 13.64 8.31
N THR A 21 23.33 14.73 8.45
CA THR A 21 22.34 14.89 9.51
C THR A 21 20.92 14.55 9.03
N SER A 22 20.03 14.23 9.97
CA SER A 22 18.59 14.04 9.68
C SER A 22 17.96 15.34 9.15
N GLU A 23 18.39 16.51 9.65
CA GLU A 23 17.96 17.82 9.16
C GLU A 23 18.34 18.02 7.70
N GLU A 24 19.59 17.74 7.30
CA GLU A 24 20.04 17.84 5.91
C GLU A 24 19.26 16.91 4.98
N VAL A 25 19.00 15.67 5.42
CA VAL A 25 18.17 14.72 4.68
C VAL A 25 16.75 15.24 4.52
N THR A 26 16.09 15.59 5.61
CA THR A 26 14.71 16.07 5.60
C THR A 26 14.55 17.31 4.72
N LYS A 27 15.48 18.28 4.83
CA LYS A 27 15.51 19.46 3.98
C LYS A 27 15.65 19.11 2.49
N SER A 28 16.55 18.16 2.15
CA SER A 28 16.73 17.73 0.75
C SER A 28 15.44 17.14 0.14
N PHE A 29 14.65 16.38 0.91
CA PHE A 29 13.37 15.88 0.46
C PHE A 29 12.30 16.96 0.38
N LEU A 30 12.25 17.90 1.33
CA LEU A 30 11.37 19.08 1.26
C LEU A 30 11.64 19.94 0.04
N ASP A 31 12.91 20.19 -0.27
CA ASP A 31 13.33 20.93 -1.48
C ASP A 31 12.93 20.17 -2.77
N ARG A 32 12.94 18.83 -2.75
CA ARG A 32 12.47 18.02 -3.87
C ARG A 32 10.95 18.09 -4.02
N ILE A 33 10.20 18.04 -2.91
CA ILE A 33 8.74 18.21 -2.90
C ILE A 33 8.38 19.57 -3.50
N GLU A 34 8.99 20.66 -3.05
CA GLU A 34 8.71 22.00 -3.57
C GLU A 34 8.85 22.08 -5.11
N LYS A 35 9.86 21.41 -5.67
CA LYS A 35 10.13 21.42 -7.11
C LYS A 35 9.20 20.56 -7.95
N THR A 36 8.62 19.50 -7.38
CA THR A 36 7.95 18.46 -8.16
C THR A 36 6.48 18.22 -7.79
N GLU A 37 6.03 18.69 -6.62
CA GLU A 37 4.70 18.37 -6.12
C GLU A 37 3.56 18.96 -6.96
N GLU A 38 3.78 20.13 -7.58
CA GLU A 38 2.79 20.72 -8.48
C GLU A 38 2.46 19.78 -9.66
N LYS A 39 3.47 19.09 -10.20
CA LYS A 39 3.32 18.14 -11.32
C LYS A 39 2.77 16.79 -10.88
N ILE A 40 3.24 16.27 -9.74
CA ILE A 40 2.94 14.91 -9.26
C ILE A 40 1.62 14.85 -8.48
N GLY A 41 1.43 15.74 -7.52
CA GLY A 41 0.24 15.74 -6.68
C GLY A 41 0.20 14.63 -5.62
N ALA A 42 1.36 14.15 -5.19
CA ALA A 42 1.48 12.98 -4.33
C ALA A 42 1.12 13.24 -2.87
N PHE A 43 1.16 14.49 -2.41
CA PHE A 43 0.82 14.85 -1.04
C PHE A 43 -0.59 15.44 -0.92
N SER A 44 -1.30 15.06 0.14
CA SER A 44 -2.46 15.78 0.64
C SER A 44 -2.05 16.93 1.56
N ASN A 45 -0.99 16.71 2.36
CA ASN A 45 -0.40 17.68 3.25
C ASN A 45 1.10 17.41 3.43
N VAL A 46 1.91 18.46 3.41
CA VAL A 46 3.34 18.44 3.76
C VAL A 46 3.52 19.14 5.10
N PHE A 47 4.43 18.66 5.96
CA PHE A 47 4.68 19.18 7.31
C PHE A 47 6.12 19.71 7.45
N PRO A 48 6.53 20.79 6.73
CA PRO A 48 7.93 21.19 6.66
C PRO A 48 8.54 21.54 8.02
N GLU A 49 7.89 22.43 8.77
CA GLU A 49 8.37 22.88 10.08
C GLU A 49 8.46 21.73 11.07
N LYS A 50 7.37 20.94 11.19
CA LYS A 50 7.31 19.80 12.09
C LYS A 50 8.37 18.74 11.77
N ALA A 51 8.55 18.40 10.48
CA ALA A 51 9.51 17.40 10.04
C ALA A 51 10.97 17.86 10.31
N LEU A 52 11.26 19.14 10.12
CA LEU A 52 12.58 19.72 10.44
C LEU A 52 12.83 19.77 11.95
N ASP A 53 11.82 20.09 12.75
CA ASP A 53 11.95 20.11 14.21
C ASP A 53 12.18 18.70 14.78
N GLU A 54 11.44 17.69 14.25
CA GLU A 54 11.68 16.28 14.58
C GLU A 54 13.09 15.85 14.17
N ALA A 55 13.54 16.21 12.96
CA ALA A 55 14.87 15.87 12.46
C ALA A 55 15.99 16.48 13.31
N LYS A 56 15.89 17.77 13.67
CA LYS A 56 16.85 18.46 14.58
C LYS A 56 16.90 17.79 15.95
N LYS A 57 15.75 17.41 16.49
CA LYS A 57 15.69 16.65 17.73
C LYS A 57 16.49 15.35 17.61
N TYR A 58 16.25 14.56 16.56
CA TYR A 58 16.96 13.29 16.36
C TYR A 58 18.46 13.50 16.13
N ASP A 59 18.89 14.57 15.48
CA ASP A 59 20.29 14.90 15.33
C ASP A 59 20.95 15.22 16.69
N SER A 60 20.25 15.93 17.58
CA SER A 60 20.76 16.23 18.94
C SER A 60 20.86 14.98 19.81
N GLU A 61 20.08 13.94 19.52
CA GLU A 61 20.04 12.65 20.22
C GLU A 61 20.76 11.53 19.45
N ASN A 62 21.53 11.87 18.39
CA ASN A 62 22.29 10.91 17.58
C ASN A 62 23.65 10.54 18.19
N ASN A 63 23.66 10.07 19.43
CA ASN A 63 24.80 9.48 20.09
C ASN A 63 24.43 8.09 20.68
N GLU A 64 25.41 7.27 21.02
CA GLU A 64 25.16 5.89 21.45
C GLU A 64 24.29 5.76 22.71
N GLU A 65 24.30 6.74 23.60
CA GLU A 65 23.54 6.73 24.85
C GLU A 65 22.08 7.07 24.59
N ASP A 66 21.81 8.14 23.85
CA ASP A 66 20.45 8.61 23.56
C ASP A 66 19.72 7.69 22.58
N ARG A 67 20.44 7.12 21.60
CA ARG A 67 19.85 6.15 20.65
C ARG A 67 19.28 4.90 21.32
N LYS A 68 19.77 4.52 22.51
CA LYS A 68 19.18 3.43 23.30
C LYS A 68 17.74 3.71 23.75
N ASN A 69 17.31 4.97 23.72
CA ASN A 69 15.94 5.36 24.04
C ASN A 69 14.95 5.11 22.88
N TYR A 70 15.47 4.74 21.69
CA TYR A 70 14.67 4.47 20.51
C TYR A 70 14.50 2.97 20.26
N ASP A 71 13.27 2.57 20.01
CA ASP A 71 12.94 1.21 19.63
C ASP A 71 13.30 0.98 18.16
N ASN A 72 14.08 -0.06 17.85
CA ASN A 72 14.31 -0.50 16.47
C ASN A 72 14.80 0.61 15.51
N GLU A 73 15.95 1.17 15.80
CA GLU A 73 16.58 2.34 15.13
C GLU A 73 17.04 2.12 13.66
N LEU A 74 16.47 1.14 12.97
CA LEU A 74 16.87 0.74 11.61
C LEU A 74 16.74 1.87 10.56
N LEU A 75 15.85 2.84 10.83
CA LEU A 75 15.58 4.00 9.95
C LEU A 75 15.65 5.32 10.74
N PHE A 76 16.44 5.35 11.81
CA PHE A 76 16.63 6.55 12.63
C PHE A 76 17.05 7.75 11.78
N GLY A 77 16.34 8.87 11.92
CA GLY A 77 16.59 10.10 11.18
C GLY A 77 16.11 10.10 9.72
N VAL A 78 15.59 9.00 9.20
CA VAL A 78 15.09 8.89 7.82
C VAL A 78 13.64 9.34 7.74
N PRO A 79 13.26 10.33 6.91
CA PRO A 79 11.89 10.81 6.83
C PRO A 79 10.95 9.78 6.18
N VAL A 80 9.69 9.73 6.68
CA VAL A 80 8.64 8.84 6.19
C VAL A 80 7.36 9.62 5.89
N ALA A 81 6.62 9.23 4.84
CA ALA A 81 5.29 9.73 4.55
C ALA A 81 4.21 8.73 4.95
N LEU A 82 3.05 9.23 5.40
CA LEU A 82 1.91 8.41 5.82
C LEU A 82 0.76 8.57 4.83
N LYS A 83 0.13 7.46 4.39
CA LYS A 83 -1.12 7.58 3.63
C LYS A 83 -2.18 8.33 4.43
N ASP A 84 -2.98 9.17 3.78
CA ASP A 84 -3.89 10.11 4.43
C ASP A 84 -5.11 9.47 5.13
N ASN A 85 -5.18 8.15 5.18
CA ASN A 85 -6.12 7.39 6.02
C ASN A 85 -5.49 6.83 7.29
N ILE A 86 -4.23 7.13 7.57
CA ILE A 86 -3.52 6.76 8.82
C ILE A 86 -3.52 7.97 9.75
N VAL A 87 -4.20 7.87 10.87
CA VAL A 87 -4.37 8.98 11.82
C VAL A 87 -3.06 9.29 12.53
N SER A 88 -2.67 10.57 12.57
CA SER A 88 -1.58 11.08 13.41
C SER A 88 -2.05 12.28 14.22
N LYS A 89 -1.67 12.31 15.49
CA LYS A 89 -2.13 13.32 16.45
C LYS A 89 -1.62 14.71 16.08
N GLY A 90 -2.55 15.66 16.03
CA GLY A 90 -2.27 17.06 15.68
C GLY A 90 -2.17 17.33 14.18
N ASP A 91 -2.21 16.29 13.34
CA ASP A 91 -2.11 16.42 11.88
C ASP A 91 -3.47 16.28 11.21
N LEU A 92 -3.67 17.03 10.15
CA LEU A 92 -4.84 16.89 9.29
C LEU A 92 -4.83 15.48 8.65
N THR A 93 -5.96 14.77 8.74
CA THR A 93 -6.11 13.41 8.19
C THR A 93 -7.48 13.31 7.53
N THR A 94 -7.53 13.38 6.21
CA THR A 94 -8.76 13.61 5.45
C THR A 94 -9.30 12.37 4.72
N ALA A 95 -8.50 11.30 4.61
CA ALA A 95 -8.76 10.18 3.70
C ALA A 95 -9.09 10.66 2.26
N ALA A 96 -8.52 11.78 1.85
CA ALA A 96 -8.79 12.48 0.59
C ALA A 96 -10.28 12.77 0.35
N SER A 97 -11.08 12.96 1.42
CA SER A 97 -12.53 13.18 1.38
C SER A 97 -12.92 14.57 1.85
N LYS A 98 -13.90 15.19 1.17
CA LYS A 98 -14.44 16.49 1.58
C LYS A 98 -15.09 16.44 2.95
N ILE A 99 -15.68 15.29 3.35
CA ILE A 99 -16.35 15.16 4.64
C ILE A 99 -15.37 15.27 5.82
N LEU A 100 -14.09 14.95 5.62
CA LEU A 100 -13.03 15.01 6.62
C LEU A 100 -12.01 16.13 6.37
N ARG A 101 -12.28 17.08 5.46
CA ARG A 101 -11.29 18.11 5.09
C ARG A 101 -10.79 18.98 6.25
N ASN A 102 -11.49 18.98 7.37
CA ASN A 102 -11.14 19.74 8.59
C ASN A 102 -10.83 18.83 9.79
N TYR A 103 -10.69 17.52 9.60
CA TYR A 103 -10.43 16.59 10.70
C TYR A 103 -8.95 16.57 11.05
N VAL A 104 -8.64 17.02 12.26
CA VAL A 104 -7.31 16.90 12.87
C VAL A 104 -7.30 15.69 13.79
N GLY A 105 -6.31 14.82 13.62
CA GLY A 105 -6.18 13.61 14.43
C GLY A 105 -6.01 13.93 15.91
N VAL A 106 -6.75 13.23 16.78
CA VAL A 106 -6.70 13.42 18.24
C VAL A 106 -5.83 12.38 18.95
N TYR A 107 -5.37 11.37 18.22
CA TYR A 107 -4.48 10.30 18.69
C TYR A 107 -3.57 9.83 17.54
N ASP A 108 -2.53 9.09 17.87
CA ASP A 108 -1.67 8.44 16.89
C ASP A 108 -2.14 7.00 16.60
N ALA A 109 -2.10 6.60 15.33
CA ALA A 109 -2.19 5.19 14.97
C ALA A 109 -0.98 4.44 15.54
N THR A 110 -1.14 3.15 15.84
CA THR A 110 -0.03 2.34 16.40
C THR A 110 1.22 2.36 15.53
N VAL A 111 1.06 2.34 14.20
CA VAL A 111 2.22 2.46 13.29
C VAL A 111 2.92 3.83 13.42
N VAL A 112 2.19 4.89 13.71
CA VAL A 112 2.74 6.23 13.93
C VAL A 112 3.49 6.29 15.27
N GLU A 113 2.93 5.71 16.34
CA GLU A 113 3.63 5.57 17.62
C GLU A 113 4.96 4.83 17.46
N LYS A 114 4.96 3.72 16.70
CA LYS A 114 6.18 2.92 16.43
C LYS A 114 7.22 3.68 15.59
N LEU A 115 6.79 4.41 14.57
CA LEU A 115 7.70 5.24 13.76
C LEU A 115 8.36 6.34 14.60
N LYS A 116 7.59 7.04 15.43
CA LYS A 116 8.13 8.06 16.35
C LYS A 116 9.12 7.46 17.35
N LYS A 117 8.83 6.27 17.89
CA LYS A 117 9.75 5.52 18.77
C LYS A 117 11.00 5.03 18.06
N ALA A 118 10.95 4.83 16.76
CA ALA A 118 12.11 4.48 15.93
C ALA A 118 12.92 5.71 15.47
N GLY A 119 12.50 6.92 15.83
CA GLY A 119 13.19 8.16 15.48
C GLY A 119 13.06 8.54 14.00
N THR A 120 11.93 8.24 13.35
CA THR A 120 11.69 8.60 11.94
C THR A 120 10.85 9.87 11.85
N PRO A 121 11.35 10.97 11.23
CA PRO A 121 10.57 12.20 11.01
C PRO A 121 9.38 11.95 10.07
N ILE A 122 8.21 12.54 10.39
CA ILE A 122 7.03 12.41 9.54
C ILE A 122 6.95 13.63 8.63
N ILE A 123 7.21 13.44 7.32
CA ILE A 123 7.31 14.54 6.34
C ILE A 123 5.96 15.04 5.81
N GLY A 124 4.91 14.21 5.87
CA GLY A 124 3.59 14.59 5.38
C GLY A 124 2.62 13.42 5.21
N LYS A 125 1.45 13.76 4.66
CA LYS A 125 0.38 12.82 4.30
C LYS A 125 0.34 12.61 2.79
N ALA A 126 0.33 11.35 2.37
CA ALA A 126 0.24 10.95 0.98
C ALA A 126 -1.21 10.99 0.48
N ASN A 127 -1.42 11.62 -0.67
CA ASN A 127 -2.69 11.63 -1.37
C ASN A 127 -3.13 10.22 -1.78
N MET A 128 -4.43 10.01 -1.92
CA MET A 128 -5.01 8.68 -2.12
C MET A 128 -6.38 8.76 -2.81
N ASP A 129 -6.91 7.65 -3.31
CA ASP A 129 -8.33 7.57 -3.63
C ASP A 129 -9.16 7.73 -2.36
N GLU A 130 -10.27 8.45 -2.44
CA GLU A 130 -11.15 8.77 -1.31
C GLU A 130 -11.53 7.52 -0.52
N PHE A 131 -11.27 7.51 0.81
CA PHE A 131 -11.48 6.38 1.72
C PHE A 131 -10.89 5.05 1.23
N ALA A 132 -9.79 5.10 0.46
CA ALA A 132 -9.15 3.97 -0.17
C ALA A 132 -10.02 3.24 -1.23
N MET A 133 -11.03 3.90 -1.78
CA MET A 133 -11.95 3.37 -2.79
C MET A 133 -11.58 3.82 -4.19
N GLY A 134 -10.71 3.06 -4.84
CA GLY A 134 -10.22 3.29 -6.19
C GLY A 134 -8.94 2.53 -6.47
N SER A 135 -8.54 2.52 -7.75
CA SER A 135 -7.35 1.82 -8.24
C SER A 135 -6.52 2.71 -9.19
N SER A 136 -6.75 4.03 -9.16
CA SER A 136 -6.06 4.99 -10.04
C SER A 136 -5.58 6.27 -9.37
N ASN A 137 -6.06 6.58 -8.17
CA ASN A 137 -5.89 7.85 -7.44
C ASN A 137 -6.54 9.06 -8.14
N GLU A 138 -7.56 8.80 -8.96
CA GLU A 138 -8.37 9.85 -9.58
C GLU A 138 -9.58 10.25 -8.72
N ASN A 139 -9.98 9.41 -7.74
CA ASN A 139 -11.13 9.67 -6.85
C ASN A 139 -10.77 10.55 -5.63
N SER A 140 -9.62 11.21 -5.63
CA SER A 140 -9.26 12.16 -4.56
C SER A 140 -10.05 13.46 -4.65
N SER A 141 -10.55 13.96 -3.52
CA SER A 141 -11.17 15.29 -3.43
C SER A 141 -10.16 16.44 -3.43
N ILE A 142 -8.86 16.14 -3.36
CA ILE A 142 -7.76 17.11 -3.31
C ILE A 142 -7.28 17.39 -4.73
N LYS A 143 -6.67 16.41 -5.37
CA LYS A 143 -6.24 16.44 -6.77
C LYS A 143 -5.92 15.02 -7.24
N SER A 144 -5.95 14.79 -8.56
CA SER A 144 -5.48 13.54 -9.15
C SER A 144 -3.95 13.46 -9.07
N VAL A 145 -3.42 12.29 -8.73
CA VAL A 145 -1.96 12.04 -8.72
C VAL A 145 -1.48 11.67 -10.11
N SER A 146 -0.29 12.14 -10.48
CA SER A 146 0.36 11.78 -11.74
C SER A 146 1.40 10.68 -11.53
N ASN A 147 1.54 9.81 -12.53
CA ASN A 147 2.62 8.84 -12.55
C ASN A 147 3.95 9.56 -12.91
N PRO A 148 5.03 9.41 -12.12
CA PRO A 148 6.31 10.05 -12.42
C PRO A 148 6.94 9.61 -13.76
N TRP A 149 6.60 8.43 -14.28
CA TRP A 149 7.10 7.93 -15.57
C TRP A 149 6.41 8.58 -16.77
N ASP A 150 5.14 8.96 -16.62
CA ASP A 150 4.36 9.69 -17.61
C ASP A 150 3.25 10.46 -16.89
N LEU A 151 3.36 11.78 -16.83
CA LEU A 151 2.45 12.66 -16.08
C LEU A 151 1.00 12.63 -16.61
N THR A 152 0.77 12.09 -17.80
CA THR A 152 -0.58 11.90 -18.37
C THR A 152 -1.26 10.62 -17.89
N ARG A 153 -0.54 9.76 -17.16
CA ARG A 153 -0.99 8.45 -16.68
C ARG A 153 -1.22 8.42 -15.18
N VAL A 154 -1.99 7.44 -14.76
CA VAL A 154 -2.27 7.18 -13.35
C VAL A 154 -1.11 6.46 -12.66
N PRO A 155 -0.84 6.72 -11.37
CA PRO A 155 0.16 5.99 -10.60
C PRO A 155 -0.38 4.64 -10.09
N GLY A 156 -1.67 4.37 -10.29
CA GLY A 156 -2.41 3.34 -9.58
C GLY A 156 -3.00 3.86 -8.26
N GLY A 157 -3.69 2.99 -7.55
CA GLY A 157 -4.36 3.35 -6.28
C GLY A 157 -4.81 2.12 -5.47
N SER A 158 -5.29 2.43 -4.31
CA SER A 158 -5.57 3.75 -3.70
C SER A 158 -4.35 4.42 -3.03
N SER A 159 -3.18 3.76 -2.88
CA SER A 159 -1.95 4.38 -2.34
C SER A 159 -1.09 5.00 -3.47
N GLY A 160 -1.74 5.64 -4.46
CA GLY A 160 -1.05 6.22 -5.61
C GLY A 160 -0.09 7.34 -5.23
N GLY A 161 -0.48 8.20 -4.28
CA GLY A 161 0.40 9.23 -3.73
C GLY A 161 1.64 8.63 -3.06
N SER A 162 1.47 7.60 -2.21
CA SER A 162 2.59 6.91 -1.54
C SER A 162 3.57 6.29 -2.55
N ALA A 163 3.07 5.70 -3.63
CA ALA A 163 3.91 5.10 -4.66
C ALA A 163 4.60 6.15 -5.54
N ALA A 164 3.85 7.16 -5.98
CA ALA A 164 4.37 8.23 -6.84
C ALA A 164 5.45 9.06 -6.14
N MET A 165 5.28 9.40 -4.84
CA MET A 165 6.30 10.16 -4.11
C MET A 165 7.61 9.41 -3.95
N VAL A 166 7.56 8.09 -3.74
CA VAL A 166 8.77 7.25 -3.66
C VAL A 166 9.47 7.21 -5.02
N ALA A 167 8.74 6.99 -6.10
CA ALA A 167 9.29 6.97 -7.46
C ALA A 167 9.85 8.34 -7.88
N ALA A 168 9.19 9.45 -7.53
CA ALA A 168 9.65 10.82 -7.82
C ALA A 168 10.78 11.32 -6.91
N GLY A 169 11.15 10.54 -5.88
CA GLY A 169 12.16 10.92 -4.89
C GLY A 169 11.70 12.03 -3.94
N GLN A 170 10.39 12.16 -3.69
CA GLN A 170 9.82 13.11 -2.72
C GLN A 170 9.82 12.55 -1.28
N ALA A 171 9.89 11.25 -1.13
CA ALA A 171 10.11 10.57 0.14
C ALA A 171 10.92 9.29 -0.12
N PRO A 172 11.82 8.87 0.79
CA PRO A 172 12.58 7.64 0.61
C PRO A 172 11.72 6.39 0.82
N ILE A 173 10.72 6.48 1.70
CA ILE A 173 9.77 5.44 2.09
C ILE A 173 8.41 6.05 2.41
N ALA A 174 7.35 5.25 2.23
CA ALA A 174 5.99 5.67 2.58
C ALA A 174 5.17 4.49 3.13
N LEU A 175 4.24 4.78 4.05
CA LEU A 175 3.19 3.85 4.42
C LEU A 175 2.01 3.95 3.43
N GLY A 176 1.41 2.81 3.15
CA GLY A 176 0.18 2.67 2.39
C GLY A 176 -0.84 1.82 3.14
N SER A 177 -2.01 1.61 2.53
CA SER A 177 -3.00 0.62 2.94
C SER A 177 -3.46 -0.19 1.74
N ASP A 178 -3.73 -1.48 1.95
CA ASP A 178 -4.09 -2.43 0.90
C ASP A 178 -5.33 -3.23 1.32
N THR A 179 -6.43 -3.01 0.63
CA THR A 179 -7.71 -3.70 0.83
C THR A 179 -7.98 -4.71 -0.27
N GLY A 180 -7.50 -4.41 -1.49
CA GLY A 180 -7.68 -5.26 -2.67
C GLY A 180 -6.52 -5.19 -3.67
N GLY A 181 -5.36 -4.61 -3.27
CA GLY A 181 -4.21 -4.39 -4.15
C GLY A 181 -3.61 -2.99 -4.01
N SER A 182 -4.18 -2.16 -3.13
CA SER A 182 -3.92 -0.71 -3.08
C SER A 182 -2.50 -0.29 -2.61
N ILE A 183 -1.59 -1.22 -2.35
CA ILE A 183 -0.14 -1.01 -2.23
C ILE A 183 0.56 -1.64 -3.43
N ARG A 184 0.23 -2.89 -3.75
CA ARG A 184 0.94 -3.72 -4.73
C ARG A 184 0.74 -3.21 -6.15
N GLN A 185 -0.49 -2.84 -6.51
CA GLN A 185 -0.82 -2.34 -7.84
C GLN A 185 -0.14 -0.98 -8.11
N PRO A 186 -0.26 0.06 -7.25
CA PRO A 186 0.48 1.30 -7.50
C PRO A 186 1.99 1.12 -7.42
N ALA A 187 2.53 0.22 -6.59
CA ALA A 187 3.95 -0.13 -6.62
C ALA A 187 4.38 -0.67 -7.99
N CYS A 188 3.61 -1.59 -8.58
CA CYS A 188 3.86 -2.11 -9.92
C CYS A 188 3.88 -1.00 -10.98
N LEU A 189 2.85 -0.13 -10.98
CA LEU A 189 2.69 0.90 -12.00
C LEU A 189 3.68 2.07 -11.89
N THR A 190 4.33 2.24 -10.73
CA THR A 190 5.33 3.28 -10.50
C THR A 190 6.77 2.76 -10.42
N GLY A 191 6.96 1.43 -10.57
CA GLY A 191 8.29 0.82 -10.52
C GLY A 191 8.91 0.85 -9.11
N THR A 192 8.09 0.93 -8.07
CA THR A 192 8.53 0.83 -6.67
C THR A 192 8.29 -0.58 -6.12
N VAL A 193 8.88 -0.91 -4.97
CA VAL A 193 8.58 -2.14 -4.24
C VAL A 193 7.50 -1.85 -3.22
N GLY A 194 6.48 -2.74 -3.13
CA GLY A 194 5.37 -2.55 -2.20
C GLY A 194 4.94 -3.85 -1.54
N ILE A 195 4.83 -3.86 -0.19
CA ILE A 195 4.42 -5.03 0.58
C ILE A 195 3.07 -4.82 1.27
N LYS A 196 2.17 -5.78 1.06
CA LYS A 196 1.00 -6.02 1.91
C LYS A 196 1.33 -7.19 2.83
N PRO A 197 1.55 -6.98 4.13
CA PRO A 197 1.83 -8.08 5.06
C PRO A 197 0.60 -8.98 5.29
N THR A 198 0.79 -10.06 6.01
CA THR A 198 -0.29 -10.93 6.49
C THR A 198 -1.32 -10.11 7.25
N TYR A 199 -2.60 -10.42 7.05
CA TYR A 199 -3.68 -9.79 7.81
C TYR A 199 -3.47 -10.02 9.32
N GLY A 200 -3.38 -8.91 10.08
CA GLY A 200 -3.08 -8.93 11.51
C GLY A 200 -1.59 -8.91 11.89
N ARG A 201 -0.64 -8.86 10.92
CA ARG A 201 0.80 -8.68 11.19
C ARG A 201 1.13 -7.25 11.64
N VAL A 202 0.44 -6.26 11.12
CA VAL A 202 0.55 -4.84 11.47
C VAL A 202 -0.78 -4.37 12.02
N SER A 203 -0.77 -3.68 13.14
CA SER A 203 -1.97 -3.13 13.75
C SER A 203 -2.70 -2.16 12.83
N ARG A 204 -4.03 -2.23 12.82
CA ARG A 204 -4.92 -1.31 12.12
C ARG A 204 -5.52 -0.25 13.05
N TYR A 205 -5.10 -0.19 14.32
CA TYR A 205 -5.54 0.88 15.21
C TYR A 205 -5.08 2.23 14.66
N GLY A 206 -6.06 3.12 14.41
CA GLY A 206 -5.84 4.42 13.77
C GLY A 206 -5.83 4.40 12.24
N LEU A 207 -6.11 3.26 11.59
CA LEU A 207 -6.43 3.20 10.16
C LEU A 207 -7.91 3.50 9.95
N MET A 208 -8.25 4.45 9.09
CA MET A 208 -9.63 4.68 8.66
C MET A 208 -10.11 3.49 7.81
N ALA A 209 -11.09 2.75 8.34
CA ALA A 209 -11.51 1.48 7.77
C ALA A 209 -12.32 1.66 6.48
N PHE A 210 -11.93 0.91 5.45
CA PHE A 210 -12.73 0.65 4.26
C PHE A 210 -13.39 -0.73 4.36
N GLY A 211 -12.64 -1.81 4.28
CA GLY A 211 -13.09 -3.18 4.40
C GLY A 211 -12.43 -3.87 5.60
N SER A 212 -13.10 -3.88 6.76
CA SER A 212 -12.51 -4.30 8.04
C SER A 212 -11.92 -5.70 8.03
N SER A 213 -12.44 -6.62 7.20
CA SER A 213 -11.93 -7.98 7.08
C SER A 213 -10.81 -8.13 6.02
N LEU A 214 -10.40 -7.05 5.37
CA LEU A 214 -9.49 -7.02 4.23
C LEU A 214 -8.32 -6.05 4.39
N ASP A 215 -8.57 -4.88 5.02
CA ASP A 215 -7.61 -3.79 5.14
C ASP A 215 -6.33 -4.21 5.87
N GLN A 216 -5.19 -3.77 5.33
CA GLN A 216 -3.90 -3.94 5.97
C GLN A 216 -3.00 -2.74 5.67
N ILE A 217 -2.31 -2.21 6.69
CA ILE A 217 -1.22 -1.24 6.51
C ILE A 217 0.00 -2.00 6.02
N GLY A 218 0.71 -1.41 5.07
CA GLY A 218 1.99 -1.88 4.58
C GLY A 218 2.83 -0.72 4.06
N ALA A 219 3.84 -1.02 3.27
CA ALA A 219 4.91 -0.09 2.94
C ALA A 219 5.26 -0.06 1.45
N LEU A 220 5.82 1.08 1.02
CA LEU A 220 6.37 1.29 -0.32
C LEU A 220 7.78 1.90 -0.18
N ALA A 221 8.70 1.45 -1.01
CA ALA A 221 10.09 1.89 -1.02
C ALA A 221 10.75 1.68 -2.39
N LYS A 222 12.00 2.13 -2.55
CA LYS A 222 12.80 1.87 -3.76
C LYS A 222 13.44 0.48 -3.77
N SER A 223 13.65 -0.13 -2.60
CA SER A 223 14.30 -1.43 -2.47
C SER A 223 13.60 -2.34 -1.48
N THR A 224 13.76 -3.65 -1.67
CA THR A 224 13.30 -4.68 -0.73
C THR A 224 13.93 -4.52 0.66
N LYS A 225 15.20 -4.12 0.74
CA LYS A 225 15.89 -3.90 2.02
C LYS A 225 15.25 -2.76 2.82
N ASP A 226 14.82 -1.69 2.15
CA ASP A 226 14.11 -0.58 2.80
C ASP A 226 12.75 -1.02 3.33
N LEU A 227 12.00 -1.84 2.55
CA LEU A 227 10.74 -2.39 3.00
C LEU A 227 10.91 -3.32 4.21
N ALA A 228 11.94 -4.16 4.21
CA ALA A 228 12.25 -5.05 5.33
C ALA A 228 12.52 -4.24 6.61
N ARG A 229 13.31 -3.16 6.53
CA ARG A 229 13.55 -2.24 7.64
C ARG A 229 12.27 -1.59 8.15
N LEU A 230 11.44 -1.07 7.23
CA LEU A 230 10.21 -0.37 7.59
C LEU A 230 9.17 -1.33 8.19
N LEU A 231 9.00 -2.52 7.59
CA LEU A 231 8.08 -3.52 8.14
C LEU A 231 8.54 -4.03 9.50
N GLN A 232 9.86 -4.19 9.73
CA GLN A 232 10.42 -4.56 11.03
C GLN A 232 10.03 -3.58 12.14
N ILE A 233 9.94 -2.26 11.81
CA ILE A 233 9.53 -1.21 12.76
C ILE A 233 8.04 -1.30 13.07
N ILE A 234 7.19 -1.45 12.05
CA ILE A 234 5.73 -1.30 12.23
C ILE A 234 5.00 -2.60 12.56
N ALA A 235 5.61 -3.78 12.33
CA ALA A 235 5.02 -5.09 12.61
C ALA A 235 4.93 -5.39 14.12
N GLY A 236 4.09 -6.36 14.46
CA GLY A 236 3.95 -6.91 15.82
C GLY A 236 2.56 -6.74 16.42
N TYR A 237 2.33 -7.46 17.50
CA TYR A 237 1.06 -7.51 18.22
C TYR A 237 0.68 -6.17 18.83
N ASP A 238 -0.61 -5.87 18.81
CA ASP A 238 -1.21 -4.70 19.42
C ASP A 238 -2.59 -5.06 20.01
N GLU A 239 -2.74 -4.92 21.34
CA GLU A 239 -3.99 -5.17 22.04
C GLU A 239 -5.13 -4.21 21.66
N LYS A 240 -4.79 -3.03 21.08
CA LYS A 240 -5.77 -2.04 20.59
C LYS A 240 -6.49 -2.49 19.32
N ASP A 241 -5.95 -3.49 18.59
CA ASP A 241 -6.56 -4.08 17.40
C ASP A 241 -6.89 -5.55 17.62
N ALA A 242 -8.18 -5.86 17.79
CA ALA A 242 -8.68 -7.23 18.02
C ALA A 242 -8.32 -8.23 16.89
N THR A 243 -7.87 -7.75 15.74
CA THR A 243 -7.42 -8.59 14.61
C THR A 243 -5.91 -8.77 14.56
N SER A 244 -5.17 -8.05 15.41
CA SER A 244 -3.72 -8.21 15.54
C SER A 244 -3.38 -9.58 16.09
N VAL A 245 -2.44 -10.28 15.45
CA VAL A 245 -2.09 -11.66 15.80
C VAL A 245 -0.80 -11.67 16.61
N ASN A 246 -0.84 -12.33 17.78
CA ASN A 246 0.34 -12.47 18.64
C ASN A 246 1.26 -13.59 18.11
N VAL A 247 2.02 -13.25 17.06
CA VAL A 247 3.03 -14.10 16.43
C VAL A 247 4.33 -13.32 16.39
N GLU A 248 5.43 -13.95 16.74
CA GLU A 248 6.76 -13.34 16.70
C GLU A 248 7.06 -12.72 15.32
N VAL A 249 7.69 -11.55 15.34
CA VAL A 249 8.19 -10.88 14.14
C VAL A 249 9.64 -11.35 13.93
N PRO A 250 9.93 -12.11 12.86
CA PRO A 250 11.30 -12.55 12.60
C PRO A 250 12.16 -11.35 12.21
N ASN A 251 13.49 -11.51 12.33
CA ASN A 251 14.41 -10.52 11.79
C ASN A 251 14.41 -10.60 10.26
N TYR A 252 13.68 -9.71 9.62
CA TYR A 252 13.55 -9.71 8.15
C TYR A 252 14.88 -9.44 7.43
N LEU A 253 15.80 -8.69 8.05
CA LEU A 253 17.09 -8.38 7.42
C LEU A 253 18.04 -9.61 7.39
N GLU A 254 17.96 -10.48 8.36
CA GLU A 254 18.75 -11.71 8.38
C GLU A 254 18.35 -12.66 7.25
N SER A 255 17.06 -12.67 6.87
CA SER A 255 16.55 -13.56 5.82
C SER A 255 17.00 -13.18 4.41
N LEU A 256 17.38 -11.91 4.15
CA LEU A 256 17.66 -11.38 2.80
C LEU A 256 18.77 -12.13 2.03
N ASN A 257 19.64 -12.83 2.74
CA ASN A 257 20.80 -13.49 2.13
C ASN A 257 20.66 -15.01 2.02
N ASN A 258 19.51 -15.59 2.36
CA ASN A 258 19.29 -17.03 2.27
C ASN A 258 19.36 -17.51 0.82
N ASP A 259 19.82 -18.73 0.61
CA ASP A 259 19.87 -19.37 -0.71
C ASP A 259 18.44 -19.68 -1.20
N LEU A 260 18.22 -19.55 -2.52
CA LEU A 260 16.95 -19.94 -3.16
C LEU A 260 16.97 -21.38 -3.70
N LYS A 261 18.09 -22.11 -3.54
CA LYS A 261 18.23 -23.46 -4.07
C LYS A 261 17.19 -24.41 -3.48
N GLY A 262 16.40 -25.02 -4.38
CA GLY A 262 15.35 -25.96 -4.01
C GLY A 262 14.05 -25.31 -3.51
N LEU A 263 13.97 -23.96 -3.47
CA LEU A 263 12.73 -23.23 -3.19
C LEU A 263 11.73 -23.46 -4.31
N LYS A 264 10.50 -23.82 -3.97
CA LYS A 264 9.43 -24.12 -4.94
C LYS A 264 8.59 -22.88 -5.17
N ILE A 265 8.58 -22.37 -6.41
CA ILE A 265 7.75 -21.25 -6.84
C ILE A 265 6.60 -21.78 -7.70
N GLY A 266 5.36 -21.55 -7.26
CA GLY A 266 4.15 -21.95 -7.98
C GLY A 266 3.69 -20.87 -8.96
N ILE A 267 3.36 -21.27 -10.18
CA ILE A 267 2.78 -20.40 -11.21
C ILE A 267 1.31 -20.80 -11.42
N PRO A 268 0.32 -20.00 -10.93
CA PRO A 268 -1.09 -20.31 -11.13
C PRO A 268 -1.48 -20.13 -12.61
N LYS A 269 -1.85 -21.21 -13.28
CA LYS A 269 -2.18 -21.20 -14.72
C LYS A 269 -3.33 -20.26 -15.08
N GLU A 270 -4.28 -20.05 -14.18
CA GLU A 270 -5.43 -19.17 -14.39
C GLU A 270 -5.05 -17.70 -14.52
N TYR A 271 -3.90 -17.29 -13.98
CA TYR A 271 -3.42 -15.90 -14.00
C TYR A 271 -2.66 -15.54 -15.27
N PHE A 272 -2.39 -16.54 -16.13
CA PHE A 272 -1.72 -16.38 -17.43
C PHE A 272 -2.65 -16.68 -18.62
N ALA A 273 -3.97 -16.74 -18.36
CA ALA A 273 -5.01 -16.91 -19.36
C ALA A 273 -5.31 -15.58 -20.10
N GLU A 274 -6.43 -15.54 -20.82
CA GLU A 274 -6.86 -14.34 -21.57
C GLU A 274 -6.98 -13.10 -20.68
N GLY A 275 -6.60 -11.91 -21.21
CA GLY A 275 -6.70 -10.61 -20.56
C GLY A 275 -5.41 -10.06 -19.99
N LEU A 276 -4.33 -10.83 -19.92
CA LEU A 276 -2.98 -10.34 -19.61
C LEU A 276 -2.31 -9.87 -20.91
N ASP A 277 -1.76 -8.65 -20.91
CA ASP A 277 -0.97 -8.13 -22.03
C ASP A 277 0.23 -9.06 -22.33
N GLU A 278 0.45 -9.42 -23.59
CA GLU A 278 1.47 -10.39 -23.99
C GLU A 278 2.90 -9.87 -23.74
N ASN A 279 3.14 -8.55 -23.80
CA ASN A 279 4.46 -8.00 -23.48
C ASN A 279 4.72 -8.05 -21.96
N ILE A 280 3.69 -7.81 -21.15
CA ILE A 280 3.77 -7.99 -19.69
C ILE A 280 4.03 -9.46 -19.35
N LYS A 281 3.30 -10.37 -19.99
CA LYS A 281 3.50 -11.82 -19.81
C LYS A 281 4.93 -12.23 -20.10
N LYS A 282 5.54 -11.69 -21.17
CA LYS A 282 6.94 -11.93 -21.51
C LYS A 282 7.88 -11.48 -20.39
N VAL A 283 7.71 -10.26 -19.86
CA VAL A 283 8.53 -9.74 -18.73
C VAL A 283 8.42 -10.65 -17.52
N ILE A 284 7.21 -11.18 -17.23
CA ILE A 284 7.00 -12.08 -16.10
C ILE A 284 7.69 -13.44 -16.34
N ILE A 285 7.60 -14.00 -17.55
CA ILE A 285 8.27 -15.25 -17.90
C ILE A 285 9.79 -15.08 -17.80
N ASP A 286 10.36 -13.98 -18.28
CA ASP A 286 11.78 -13.67 -18.14
C ASP A 286 12.19 -13.57 -16.66
N SER A 287 11.31 -13.07 -15.81
CA SER A 287 11.52 -13.02 -14.35
C SER A 287 11.51 -14.41 -13.71
N VAL A 288 10.64 -15.29 -14.17
CA VAL A 288 10.61 -16.70 -13.73
C VAL A 288 11.91 -17.43 -14.10
N GLU A 289 12.44 -17.22 -15.31
CA GLU A 289 13.72 -17.83 -15.70
C GLU A 289 14.89 -17.30 -14.85
N LYS A 290 14.93 -16.00 -14.53
CA LYS A 290 15.94 -15.44 -13.62
C LYS A 290 15.89 -16.07 -12.23
N LEU A 291 14.69 -16.30 -11.68
CA LEU A 291 14.53 -16.97 -10.38
C LEU A 291 14.96 -18.45 -10.44
N LYS A 292 14.75 -19.11 -11.56
CA LYS A 292 15.22 -20.48 -11.81
C LYS A 292 16.75 -20.55 -11.89
N GLU A 293 17.38 -19.56 -12.55
CA GLU A 293 18.85 -19.43 -12.56
C GLU A 293 19.44 -19.22 -11.15
N LEU A 294 18.69 -18.59 -10.24
CA LEU A 294 19.04 -18.49 -8.82
C LEU A 294 18.81 -19.79 -8.01
N GLY A 295 18.36 -20.88 -8.67
CA GLY A 295 18.19 -22.20 -8.07
C GLY A 295 16.79 -22.55 -7.62
N ALA A 296 15.80 -21.70 -7.86
CA ALA A 296 14.39 -22.00 -7.55
C ALA A 296 13.81 -23.08 -8.49
N GLU A 297 12.93 -23.93 -7.95
CA GLU A 297 12.14 -24.90 -8.71
C GLU A 297 10.80 -24.30 -9.12
N ILE A 298 10.48 -24.30 -10.40
CA ILE A 298 9.21 -23.76 -10.90
C ILE A 298 8.19 -24.90 -11.05
N ARG A 299 6.98 -24.69 -10.55
CA ARG A 299 5.85 -25.62 -10.62
C ARG A 299 4.58 -24.93 -11.09
N GLU A 300 3.83 -25.56 -11.97
CA GLU A 300 2.46 -25.13 -12.26
C GLU A 300 1.53 -25.51 -11.11
N VAL A 301 0.64 -24.60 -10.74
CA VAL A 301 -0.42 -24.81 -9.74
C VAL A 301 -1.75 -24.28 -10.26
N SER A 302 -2.86 -24.57 -9.55
CA SER A 302 -4.18 -24.13 -9.98
C SER A 302 -4.93 -23.42 -8.85
N LEU A 303 -5.59 -22.29 -9.18
CA LEU A 303 -6.45 -21.48 -8.32
C LEU A 303 -7.84 -21.33 -8.98
N PRO A 304 -8.62 -22.39 -9.13
CA PRO A 304 -9.83 -22.44 -10.00
C PRO A 304 -10.93 -21.47 -9.57
N TYR A 305 -10.99 -21.06 -8.29
CA TYR A 305 -11.97 -20.09 -7.79
C TYR A 305 -11.54 -18.62 -7.98
N SER A 306 -10.33 -18.35 -8.48
CA SER A 306 -9.84 -16.99 -8.75
C SER A 306 -10.74 -16.20 -9.71
N LYS A 307 -11.42 -16.86 -10.65
CA LYS A 307 -12.39 -16.25 -11.58
C LYS A 307 -13.58 -15.56 -10.89
N TYR A 308 -13.86 -15.88 -9.63
CA TYR A 308 -14.92 -15.25 -8.84
C TYR A 308 -14.40 -14.13 -7.93
N ALA A 309 -13.09 -13.86 -7.95
CA ALA A 309 -12.44 -12.99 -6.97
C ALA A 309 -12.98 -11.55 -7.03
N ILE A 310 -13.09 -10.97 -8.23
CA ILE A 310 -13.59 -9.60 -8.42
C ILE A 310 -15.00 -9.43 -7.85
N SER A 311 -15.97 -10.23 -8.30
CA SER A 311 -17.35 -10.11 -7.84
C SER A 311 -17.48 -10.32 -6.34
N THR A 312 -16.78 -11.33 -5.80
CA THR A 312 -16.76 -11.62 -4.36
C THR A 312 -16.20 -10.45 -3.55
N TYR A 313 -15.07 -9.90 -3.99
CA TYR A 313 -14.43 -8.75 -3.34
C TYR A 313 -15.35 -7.53 -3.29
N TYR A 314 -15.96 -7.15 -4.44
CA TYR A 314 -16.79 -5.95 -4.51
C TYR A 314 -18.09 -6.05 -3.70
N ILE A 315 -18.64 -7.25 -3.54
CA ILE A 315 -19.78 -7.49 -2.65
C ILE A 315 -19.36 -7.31 -1.19
N ILE A 316 -18.30 -7.99 -0.75
CA ILE A 316 -17.84 -7.96 0.65
C ILE A 316 -17.33 -6.57 1.03
N SER A 317 -16.44 -5.98 0.22
CA SER A 317 -15.85 -4.68 0.51
C SER A 317 -16.89 -3.56 0.54
N SER A 318 -17.87 -3.58 -0.36
CA SER A 318 -18.96 -2.59 -0.37
C SER A 318 -19.89 -2.74 0.85
N ALA A 319 -20.20 -3.98 1.25
CA ALA A 319 -20.98 -4.25 2.46
C ALA A 319 -20.28 -3.73 3.73
N GLU A 320 -18.99 -4.00 3.85
CA GLU A 320 -18.18 -3.50 4.98
C GLU A 320 -17.99 -1.98 4.92
N ALA A 321 -17.81 -1.38 3.73
CA ALA A 321 -17.75 0.05 3.54
C ALA A 321 -19.03 0.75 4.00
N ALA A 322 -20.21 0.25 3.61
CA ALA A 322 -21.49 0.83 4.03
C ALA A 322 -21.61 0.90 5.55
N SER A 323 -21.18 -0.16 6.25
CA SER A 323 -21.14 -0.21 7.71
C SER A 323 -20.08 0.74 8.29
N ASN A 324 -18.84 0.69 7.79
CA ASN A 324 -17.72 1.47 8.31
C ASN A 324 -17.89 2.97 8.12
N LEU A 325 -18.42 3.40 6.96
CA LEU A 325 -18.59 4.82 6.64
C LEU A 325 -19.86 5.43 7.24
N SER A 326 -20.71 4.65 7.91
CA SER A 326 -21.89 5.16 8.63
C SER A 326 -21.51 6.12 9.76
N ARG A 327 -20.29 6.02 10.30
CA ARG A 327 -19.76 6.91 11.35
C ARG A 327 -19.46 8.34 10.90
N TYR A 328 -19.28 8.55 9.59
CA TYR A 328 -18.97 9.86 9.01
C TYR A 328 -20.28 10.55 8.64
N ASP A 329 -20.88 11.20 9.62
CA ASP A 329 -22.22 11.79 9.56
C ASP A 329 -22.23 13.33 9.57
N GLY A 330 -21.04 13.95 9.76
CA GLY A 330 -20.91 15.41 9.87
C GLY A 330 -21.39 15.98 11.21
N VAL A 331 -21.73 15.14 12.19
CA VAL A 331 -22.26 15.58 13.49
C VAL A 331 -21.19 15.60 14.57
N ARG A 332 -20.48 14.49 14.75
CA ARG A 332 -19.44 14.34 15.78
C ARG A 332 -18.11 14.97 15.39
N TYR A 333 -17.76 14.92 14.14
CA TYR A 333 -16.53 15.46 13.54
C TYR A 333 -16.68 15.55 12.02
N GLY A 334 -15.76 16.25 11.38
CA GLY A 334 -15.79 16.47 9.94
C GLY A 334 -16.61 17.70 9.53
N VAL A 335 -16.93 17.79 8.24
CA VAL A 335 -17.70 18.89 7.68
C VAL A 335 -19.19 18.65 7.87
N ARG A 336 -19.88 19.65 8.41
CA ARG A 336 -21.32 19.64 8.66
C ARG A 336 -22.00 20.70 7.80
N GLU A 337 -22.99 20.29 7.02
CA GLU A 337 -23.92 21.23 6.38
C GLU A 337 -24.97 21.67 7.41
N SER A 338 -25.26 22.96 7.45
CA SER A 338 -26.24 23.51 8.38
C SER A 338 -27.65 23.39 7.81
N ASN A 339 -28.57 22.74 8.53
CA ASN A 339 -29.99 22.67 8.21
C ASN A 339 -30.80 22.61 9.50
N GLU A 340 -31.99 23.23 9.54
CA GLU A 340 -32.90 23.16 10.69
C GLU A 340 -33.51 21.76 10.85
N ASP A 341 -33.73 21.08 9.73
CA ASP A 341 -34.18 19.69 9.68
C ASP A 341 -32.96 18.75 9.86
N VAL A 342 -32.99 17.93 10.89
CA VAL A 342 -31.88 17.00 11.24
C VAL A 342 -31.67 15.97 10.14
N GLU A 343 -32.72 15.40 9.54
CA GLU A 343 -32.62 14.43 8.47
C GLU A 343 -31.95 15.05 7.23
N LYS A 344 -32.38 16.25 6.84
CA LYS A 344 -31.78 16.99 5.75
C LYS A 344 -30.31 17.33 6.02
N MET A 345 -29.97 17.72 7.25
CA MET A 345 -28.59 17.97 7.65
C MET A 345 -27.70 16.75 7.40
N TYR A 346 -28.13 15.54 7.80
CA TYR A 346 -27.40 14.30 7.55
C TYR A 346 -27.26 14.02 6.04
N VAL A 347 -28.38 14.12 5.29
CA VAL A 347 -28.41 13.87 3.86
C VAL A 347 -27.49 14.82 3.12
N GLU A 348 -27.56 16.12 3.40
CA GLU A 348 -26.75 17.14 2.73
C GLU A 348 -25.26 17.00 3.08
N SER A 349 -24.91 16.78 4.37
CA SER A 349 -23.52 16.58 4.80
C SER A 349 -22.87 15.40 4.08
N ARG A 350 -23.57 14.28 3.99
CA ARG A 350 -23.06 13.07 3.32
C ARG A 350 -23.05 13.20 1.80
N THR A 351 -24.08 13.80 1.22
CA THR A 351 -24.19 13.99 -0.24
C THR A 351 -23.10 14.90 -0.78
N LYS A 352 -22.80 16.00 -0.10
CA LYS A 352 -21.74 16.95 -0.49
C LYS A 352 -20.35 16.49 -0.05
N GLY A 353 -20.29 15.74 1.06
CA GLY A 353 -19.05 15.28 1.69
C GLY A 353 -18.39 14.09 1.01
N PHE A 354 -19.18 13.16 0.45
CA PHE A 354 -18.65 11.99 -0.25
C PHE A 354 -18.61 12.15 -1.76
N GLY A 355 -17.55 11.66 -2.38
CA GLY A 355 -17.42 11.52 -3.83
C GLY A 355 -18.28 10.38 -4.40
N ASP A 356 -18.36 10.32 -5.72
CA ASP A 356 -19.32 9.44 -6.39
C ASP A 356 -19.02 7.95 -6.24
N GLU A 357 -17.73 7.56 -6.25
CA GLU A 357 -17.37 6.16 -6.03
C GLU A 357 -17.69 5.71 -4.60
N VAL A 358 -17.43 6.53 -3.60
CA VAL A 358 -17.79 6.23 -2.21
C VAL A 358 -19.30 6.08 -2.05
N LYS A 359 -20.10 6.99 -2.62
CA LYS A 359 -21.56 6.89 -2.62
C LYS A 359 -22.02 5.61 -3.29
N ARG A 360 -21.45 5.25 -4.44
CA ARG A 360 -21.75 3.99 -5.16
C ARG A 360 -21.50 2.76 -4.28
N ARG A 361 -20.33 2.69 -3.61
CA ARG A 361 -19.99 1.57 -2.71
C ARG A 361 -20.94 1.49 -1.52
N ILE A 362 -21.29 2.61 -0.91
CA ILE A 362 -22.27 2.67 0.19
C ILE A 362 -23.64 2.15 -0.29
N MET A 363 -24.11 2.57 -1.46
CA MET A 363 -25.40 2.11 -2.00
C MET A 363 -25.40 0.61 -2.32
N ILE A 364 -24.36 0.10 -2.97
CA ILE A 364 -24.20 -1.33 -3.24
C ILE A 364 -24.15 -2.12 -1.91
N GLY A 365 -23.39 -1.62 -0.93
CA GLY A 365 -23.27 -2.25 0.37
C GLY A 365 -24.61 -2.35 1.12
N ASN A 366 -25.35 -1.26 1.17
CA ASN A 366 -26.70 -1.25 1.76
C ASN A 366 -27.65 -2.22 1.06
N TYR A 367 -27.60 -2.28 -0.28
CA TYR A 367 -28.40 -3.19 -1.07
C TYR A 367 -28.09 -4.67 -0.74
N VAL A 368 -26.83 -5.07 -0.76
CA VAL A 368 -26.42 -6.48 -0.51
C VAL A 368 -26.59 -6.90 0.94
N LEU A 369 -26.72 -5.94 1.88
CA LEU A 369 -27.00 -6.20 3.30
C LEU A 369 -28.49 -6.15 3.64
N SER A 370 -29.36 -5.67 2.73
CA SER A 370 -30.78 -5.52 2.99
C SER A 370 -31.52 -6.86 3.07
N SER A 371 -32.66 -6.85 3.76
CA SER A 371 -33.52 -8.02 3.91
C SER A 371 -33.93 -8.58 2.55
N GLY A 372 -33.81 -9.89 2.36
CA GLY A 372 -34.07 -10.58 1.10
C GLY A 372 -32.88 -10.71 0.16
N PHE A 373 -31.83 -9.85 0.30
CA PHE A 373 -30.62 -9.89 -0.55
C PHE A 373 -29.38 -10.41 0.20
N TYR A 374 -29.38 -10.35 1.52
CA TYR A 374 -28.26 -10.78 2.35
C TYR A 374 -27.80 -12.22 2.05
N ASP A 375 -28.72 -13.18 2.01
CA ASP A 375 -28.37 -14.59 1.74
C ASP A 375 -27.92 -14.81 0.29
N ALA A 376 -28.54 -14.10 -0.66
CA ALA A 376 -28.24 -14.23 -2.08
C ALA A 376 -26.87 -13.62 -2.47
N TYR A 377 -26.45 -12.58 -1.79
CA TYR A 377 -25.22 -11.85 -2.13
C TYR A 377 -24.13 -11.97 -1.06
N TYR A 378 -24.31 -11.36 0.12
CA TYR A 378 -23.23 -11.26 1.12
C TYR A 378 -22.83 -12.62 1.68
N LYS A 379 -23.80 -13.43 2.09
CA LYS A 379 -23.53 -14.77 2.61
C LYS A 379 -22.89 -15.67 1.55
N LYS A 380 -23.38 -15.62 0.31
CA LYS A 380 -22.81 -16.37 -0.81
C LYS A 380 -21.39 -15.91 -1.14
N ALA A 381 -21.14 -14.60 -1.17
CA ALA A 381 -19.80 -14.05 -1.37
C ALA A 381 -18.83 -14.49 -0.25
N SER A 382 -19.29 -14.53 1.02
CA SER A 382 -18.50 -15.03 2.14
C SER A 382 -18.16 -16.53 2.01
N GLN A 383 -19.06 -17.33 1.47
CA GLN A 383 -18.80 -18.74 1.16
C GLN A 383 -17.78 -18.91 0.03
N VAL A 384 -17.90 -18.11 -1.04
CA VAL A 384 -16.94 -18.11 -2.16
C VAL A 384 -15.57 -17.63 -1.70
N ARG A 385 -15.49 -16.61 -0.83
CA ARG A 385 -14.24 -16.17 -0.20
C ARG A 385 -13.51 -17.33 0.48
N ARG A 386 -14.24 -18.20 1.17
CA ARG A 386 -13.64 -19.41 1.79
C ARG A 386 -13.04 -20.34 0.74
N LEU A 387 -13.75 -20.59 -0.38
CA LEU A 387 -13.23 -21.44 -1.45
C LEU A 387 -11.96 -20.86 -2.08
N ILE A 388 -11.91 -19.53 -2.29
CA ILE A 388 -10.71 -18.83 -2.76
C ILE A 388 -9.55 -19.04 -1.78
N ARG A 389 -9.78 -18.84 -0.47
CA ARG A 389 -8.74 -19.09 0.55
C ARG A 389 -8.28 -20.54 0.56
N ASP A 390 -9.21 -21.49 0.40
CA ASP A 390 -8.89 -22.93 0.39
C ASP A 390 -8.05 -23.31 -0.83
N ASP A 391 -8.21 -22.65 -2.01
CA ASP A 391 -7.35 -22.82 -3.19
C ASP A 391 -5.91 -22.41 -2.88
N PHE A 392 -5.71 -21.21 -2.31
CA PHE A 392 -4.37 -20.77 -1.89
C PHE A 392 -3.75 -21.71 -0.87
N SER A 393 -4.55 -22.16 0.11
CA SER A 393 -4.06 -23.08 1.14
C SER A 393 -3.64 -24.44 0.58
N LYS A 394 -4.27 -24.92 -0.49
CA LYS A 394 -3.87 -26.15 -1.20
C LYS A 394 -2.59 -25.91 -1.98
N ALA A 395 -2.53 -24.84 -2.79
CA ALA A 395 -1.37 -24.52 -3.60
C ALA A 395 -0.11 -24.32 -2.73
N LEU A 396 -0.22 -23.58 -1.63
CA LEU A 396 0.89 -23.31 -0.70
C LEU A 396 1.30 -24.51 0.19
N LYS A 397 0.66 -25.68 0.05
CA LYS A 397 1.17 -26.95 0.57
C LYS A 397 2.13 -27.64 -0.41
N GLU A 398 2.03 -27.34 -1.69
CA GLU A 398 2.82 -27.94 -2.76
C GLU A 398 4.06 -27.09 -3.11
N VAL A 399 3.96 -25.77 -2.85
CA VAL A 399 5.02 -24.78 -3.14
C VAL A 399 5.21 -23.83 -1.97
N ASP A 400 6.37 -23.18 -1.91
CA ASP A 400 6.73 -22.27 -0.82
C ASP A 400 6.18 -20.86 -1.04
N VAL A 401 6.05 -20.44 -2.32
CA VAL A 401 5.57 -19.13 -2.72
C VAL A 401 4.87 -19.22 -4.07
N LEU A 402 3.91 -18.31 -4.34
CA LEU A 402 3.31 -18.16 -5.66
C LEU A 402 3.88 -16.91 -6.34
N LEU A 403 4.08 -16.98 -7.66
CA LEU A 403 4.45 -15.84 -8.50
C LEU A 403 3.32 -15.59 -9.50
N THR A 404 2.85 -14.33 -9.56
CA THR A 404 1.74 -13.91 -10.40
C THR A 404 2.00 -12.54 -11.03
N PRO A 405 1.24 -12.15 -12.07
CA PRO A 405 1.12 -10.74 -12.45
C PRO A 405 0.60 -9.89 -11.27
N VAL A 406 0.85 -8.58 -11.32
CA VAL A 406 0.25 -7.58 -10.40
C VAL A 406 -0.91 -6.87 -11.08
N SER A 407 -0.71 -6.44 -12.32
CA SER A 407 -1.67 -5.69 -13.14
C SER A 407 -1.79 -6.33 -14.53
N PRO A 408 -2.98 -6.33 -15.16
CA PRO A 408 -3.15 -6.84 -16.51
C PRO A 408 -2.55 -5.95 -17.60
N THR A 409 -2.36 -4.65 -17.30
CA THR A 409 -1.82 -3.63 -18.21
C THR A 409 -0.78 -2.77 -17.48
N THR A 410 0.03 -2.04 -18.25
CA THR A 410 0.82 -0.92 -17.71
C THR A 410 -0.08 0.22 -17.24
N ALA A 411 0.50 1.29 -16.69
CA ALA A 411 -0.25 2.47 -16.27
C ALA A 411 -1.09 3.04 -17.43
N PHE A 412 -2.40 3.13 -17.24
CA PHE A 412 -3.33 3.69 -18.23
C PHE A 412 -3.43 5.22 -18.12
N LYS A 413 -3.97 5.89 -19.15
CA LYS A 413 -4.11 7.34 -19.18
C LYS A 413 -5.18 7.82 -18.18
N LYS A 414 -4.98 9.00 -17.61
CA LYS A 414 -5.99 9.65 -16.78
C LYS A 414 -7.29 9.82 -17.56
N GLY A 415 -8.42 9.50 -16.91
CA GLY A 415 -9.75 9.55 -17.53
C GLY A 415 -10.15 8.36 -18.39
N GLU A 416 -9.20 7.47 -18.75
CA GLU A 416 -9.45 6.37 -19.70
C GLU A 416 -10.51 5.35 -19.20
N LYS A 417 -10.54 5.09 -17.89
CA LYS A 417 -11.45 4.10 -17.28
C LYS A 417 -12.59 4.71 -16.47
N ASN A 418 -12.81 6.03 -16.57
CA ASN A 418 -13.80 6.71 -15.74
C ASN A 418 -15.26 6.49 -16.19
N THR A 419 -15.47 6.05 -17.43
CA THR A 419 -16.82 5.86 -18.01
C THR A 419 -17.46 4.52 -17.64
N ASP A 420 -16.64 3.50 -17.31
CA ASP A 420 -17.10 2.16 -16.94
C ASP A 420 -16.41 1.68 -15.65
N PRO A 421 -17.13 1.67 -14.51
CA PRO A 421 -16.58 1.17 -13.25
C PRO A 421 -16.04 -0.27 -13.32
N VAL A 422 -16.59 -1.12 -14.16
CA VAL A 422 -16.16 -2.53 -14.31
C VAL A 422 -14.75 -2.59 -14.89
N GLN A 423 -14.41 -1.71 -15.84
CA GLN A 423 -13.07 -1.60 -16.40
C GLN A 423 -12.02 -1.24 -15.33
N MET A 424 -12.40 -0.33 -14.41
CA MET A 424 -11.53 0.00 -13.28
C MET A 424 -11.37 -1.19 -12.33
N TYR A 425 -12.45 -1.92 -12.06
CA TYR A 425 -12.44 -3.07 -11.16
C TYR A 425 -11.59 -4.23 -11.68
N LEU A 426 -11.51 -4.43 -12.98
CA LEU A 426 -10.65 -5.44 -13.60
C LEU A 426 -9.14 -5.15 -13.43
N ALA A 427 -8.76 -3.92 -13.10
CA ALA A 427 -7.37 -3.61 -12.80
C ALA A 427 -6.83 -4.35 -11.55
N ASP A 428 -7.73 -4.77 -10.65
CA ASP A 428 -7.42 -5.45 -9.39
C ASP A 428 -7.51 -6.99 -9.48
N ILE A 429 -7.70 -7.55 -10.69
CA ILE A 429 -8.02 -8.98 -10.90
C ILE A 429 -6.98 -9.93 -10.27
N TYR A 430 -5.70 -9.55 -10.24
CA TYR A 430 -4.60 -10.37 -9.71
C TYR A 430 -4.31 -10.12 -8.23
N THR A 431 -4.90 -9.10 -7.62
CA THR A 431 -4.54 -8.67 -6.25
C THR A 431 -5.61 -8.94 -5.21
N VAL A 432 -6.91 -8.82 -5.54
CA VAL A 432 -8.02 -8.92 -4.58
C VAL A 432 -8.12 -10.28 -3.90
N SER A 433 -7.80 -11.38 -4.60
CA SER A 433 -7.86 -12.74 -4.07
C SER A 433 -6.92 -12.94 -2.88
N VAL A 434 -5.76 -12.27 -2.89
CA VAL A 434 -4.76 -12.32 -1.83
C VAL A 434 -5.30 -11.69 -0.53
N ASN A 435 -6.01 -10.55 -0.63
CA ASN A 435 -6.67 -9.92 0.53
C ASN A 435 -7.78 -10.82 1.09
N MET A 436 -8.60 -11.41 0.22
CA MET A 436 -9.66 -12.33 0.65
C MET A 436 -9.10 -13.56 1.37
N ALA A 437 -7.92 -14.03 0.97
CA ALA A 437 -7.22 -15.11 1.64
C ALA A 437 -6.45 -14.66 2.89
N GLY A 438 -6.21 -13.36 3.08
CA GLY A 438 -5.46 -12.81 4.23
C GLY A 438 -3.94 -13.02 4.14
N LEU A 439 -3.42 -13.43 2.98
CA LEU A 439 -2.01 -13.79 2.78
C LEU A 439 -1.12 -12.56 2.59
N PRO A 440 0.19 -12.62 2.94
CA PRO A 440 1.15 -11.60 2.60
C PRO A 440 1.49 -11.65 1.11
N ALA A 441 1.75 -10.48 0.53
CA ALA A 441 2.28 -10.39 -0.83
C ALA A 441 3.11 -9.13 -1.04
N ILE A 442 4.13 -9.26 -1.90
CA ILE A 442 5.01 -8.17 -2.30
C ILE A 442 4.96 -8.00 -3.81
N SER A 443 4.88 -6.75 -4.26
CA SER A 443 5.07 -6.35 -5.66
C SER A 443 6.50 -5.86 -5.85
N VAL A 444 7.20 -6.44 -6.82
CA VAL A 444 8.59 -6.10 -7.13
C VAL A 444 8.68 -5.71 -8.60
N PRO A 445 9.30 -4.58 -8.94
CA PRO A 445 9.52 -4.22 -10.33
C PRO A 445 10.29 -5.32 -11.07
N ALA A 446 9.86 -5.64 -12.28
CA ALA A 446 10.41 -6.75 -13.09
C ALA A 446 11.06 -6.29 -14.40
N GLY A 447 10.59 -5.18 -14.95
CA GLY A 447 11.06 -4.64 -16.22
C GLY A 447 10.16 -3.51 -16.70
N PHE A 448 10.17 -3.28 -18.01
CA PHE A 448 9.45 -2.21 -18.66
C PHE A 448 8.74 -2.72 -19.93
N VAL A 449 7.57 -2.15 -20.21
CA VAL A 449 6.86 -2.28 -21.48
C VAL A 449 6.51 -0.86 -21.95
N ASP A 450 6.94 -0.50 -23.15
CA ASP A 450 6.77 0.83 -23.74
C ASP A 450 7.23 1.99 -22.82
N GLY A 451 8.33 1.79 -22.09
CA GLY A 451 8.90 2.76 -21.15
C GLY A 451 8.18 2.85 -19.82
N LEU A 452 7.17 2.04 -19.57
CA LEU A 452 6.39 2.02 -18.33
C LEU A 452 6.73 0.78 -17.49
N PRO A 453 6.80 0.91 -16.14
CA PRO A 453 7.14 -0.18 -15.27
C PRO A 453 6.14 -1.34 -15.30
N VAL A 454 6.66 -2.54 -15.14
CA VAL A 454 5.94 -3.79 -14.92
C VAL A 454 6.53 -4.49 -13.72
N GLY A 455 5.67 -5.11 -12.89
CA GLY A 455 6.08 -5.85 -11.69
C GLY A 455 5.57 -7.28 -11.66
N ILE A 456 6.28 -8.11 -10.89
CA ILE A 456 5.82 -9.43 -10.45
C ILE A 456 5.26 -9.33 -9.04
N GLN A 457 4.29 -10.19 -8.71
CA GLN A 457 3.78 -10.38 -7.36
C GLN A 457 4.25 -11.72 -6.81
N LEU A 458 4.86 -11.69 -5.62
CA LEU A 458 5.14 -12.90 -4.85
C LEU A 458 4.16 -12.99 -3.69
N ILE A 459 3.51 -14.16 -3.53
CA ILE A 459 2.50 -14.39 -2.50
C ILE A 459 2.99 -15.54 -1.60
N GLY A 460 3.17 -15.26 -0.32
CA GLY A 460 3.65 -16.22 0.67
C GLY A 460 2.54 -16.84 1.50
N ASN A 461 2.90 -17.83 2.30
CA ASN A 461 2.03 -18.33 3.35
C ASN A 461 1.94 -17.32 4.50
N TYR A 462 0.97 -17.50 5.41
CA TYR A 462 0.79 -16.61 6.56
C TYR A 462 2.08 -16.42 7.33
N PHE A 463 2.41 -15.17 7.63
CA PHE A 463 3.55 -14.73 8.43
C PHE A 463 4.93 -15.10 7.85
N ARG A 464 5.01 -15.35 6.54
CA ARG A 464 6.23 -15.65 5.81
C ARG A 464 6.70 -14.45 4.96
N GLU A 465 6.57 -13.25 5.49
CA GLU A 465 7.13 -12.03 4.89
C GLU A 465 8.66 -12.12 4.73
N ASP A 466 9.33 -12.83 5.64
CA ASP A 466 10.76 -13.14 5.58
C ASP A 466 11.17 -13.79 4.25
N LEU A 467 10.40 -14.79 3.82
CA LEU A 467 10.63 -15.49 2.57
C LEU A 467 10.39 -14.57 1.35
N LEU A 468 9.34 -13.75 1.41
CA LEU A 468 9.04 -12.78 0.35
C LEU A 468 10.16 -11.76 0.20
N PHE A 469 10.69 -11.23 1.29
CA PHE A 469 11.83 -10.32 1.28
C PHE A 469 13.09 -10.98 0.72
N ASN A 470 13.38 -12.22 1.12
CA ASN A 470 14.54 -12.95 0.59
C ASN A 470 14.49 -13.09 -0.94
N ILE A 471 13.37 -13.63 -1.46
CA ILE A 471 13.22 -13.85 -2.91
C ILE A 471 13.29 -12.53 -3.66
N SER A 472 12.58 -11.49 -3.16
CA SER A 472 12.55 -10.17 -3.78
C SER A 472 13.93 -9.52 -3.82
N HIS A 473 14.69 -9.60 -2.73
CA HIS A 473 16.04 -9.03 -2.66
C HIS A 473 17.03 -9.74 -3.59
N LYS A 474 16.97 -11.08 -3.67
CA LYS A 474 17.77 -11.84 -4.63
C LYS A 474 17.39 -11.53 -6.07
N PHE A 475 16.10 -11.38 -6.34
CA PHE A 475 15.61 -11.02 -7.67
C PHE A 475 16.04 -9.60 -8.07
N GLU A 476 16.01 -8.63 -7.15
CA GLU A 476 16.55 -7.28 -7.40
C GLU A 476 18.01 -7.32 -7.87
N GLY A 477 18.83 -8.19 -7.28
CA GLY A 477 20.24 -8.36 -7.65
C GLY A 477 20.47 -8.83 -9.09
N VAL A 478 19.57 -9.65 -9.64
CA VAL A 478 19.67 -10.18 -11.02
C VAL A 478 18.83 -9.41 -12.05
N ARG A 479 17.80 -8.67 -11.57
CA ARG A 479 17.01 -7.80 -12.44
C ARG A 479 17.82 -6.59 -12.93
N GLY A 480 18.72 -6.08 -12.11
CA GLY A 480 19.45 -4.84 -12.33
C GLY A 480 18.80 -3.63 -11.68
N GLU A 481 19.46 -2.50 -11.73
CA GLU A 481 18.99 -1.24 -11.16
C GLU A 481 17.83 -0.62 -11.98
N ILE A 482 16.98 0.13 -11.29
CA ILE A 482 15.94 0.94 -11.90
C ILE A 482 16.37 2.41 -11.82
N GLU A 483 16.53 3.02 -12.98
CA GLU A 483 16.73 4.47 -13.07
C GLU A 483 15.36 5.16 -13.00
N TYR A 484 15.06 5.78 -11.85
CA TYR A 484 13.81 6.50 -11.66
C TYR A 484 13.80 7.81 -12.48
N PRO A 485 12.60 8.22 -12.99
CA PRO A 485 12.49 9.38 -13.85
C PRO A 485 12.85 10.67 -13.12
N GLU A 486 13.50 11.59 -13.84
CA GLU A 486 13.68 12.97 -13.42
C GLU A 486 12.42 13.77 -13.78
N VAL A 487 11.68 14.22 -12.76
CA VAL A 487 10.39 14.93 -12.90
C VAL A 487 10.60 16.44 -12.75
#